data_904e74e38897b8dcb3456701943f85f6
#
_entry.id   904e74e38897b8dcb3456701943f85f6
#
_cell.length_a   1.000
_cell.length_b   1.000
_cell.length_c   1.000
_cell.angle_alpha   90.00
_cell.angle_beta   90.00
_cell.angle_gamma   90.00
#
_symmetry.space_group_name_H-M   'P 1'
#
loop_
_entity.id
_entity.type
_entity.pdbx_description
1 polymer ?
#
loop_
_entity_poly.entity_id
_entity_poly.type
_entity_poly.pdbx_seq_one_letter_code
_entity_poly.pdbx_strand_id
1 'polypeptide(L)'
;MPLTRTTGVSCTIVTGAAPVTVEAACREALVVLRDRIVTLQVDLSSDDPWPSDVVQAVRAMDELRHARRGRLARWLGSGPSISLDLDPRDDHEFGLAVDVAPYTICGTGLDERGRVLWDVNDTGTSVTFSLLPHELDDLRDRVERSGGRPEEIVVLGERTD
;
A
#
# COMPACT_ATOMS: atom_id res chain seq x y z
N MET A 1 -22.31 23.24 17.33
CA MET A 1 -22.58 22.08 16.49
C MET A 1 -21.69 20.94 16.97
N PRO A 2 -22.21 19.76 17.28
CA PRO A 2 -21.38 18.64 17.60
C PRO A 2 -20.63 18.23 16.30
N LEU A 3 -19.30 18.23 16.36
CA LEU A 3 -18.46 17.61 15.32
C LEU A 3 -18.84 16.13 15.27
N THR A 4 -19.49 15.71 14.22
CA THR A 4 -19.76 14.29 13.96
C THR A 4 -18.39 13.63 13.85
N ARG A 5 -18.01 12.87 14.88
CA ARG A 5 -16.82 12.00 14.83
C ARG A 5 -17.10 10.98 13.74
N THR A 6 -16.36 11.07 12.66
CA THR A 6 -16.43 10.07 11.61
C THR A 6 -15.65 8.85 12.10
N THR A 7 -16.37 7.82 12.50
CA THR A 7 -15.79 6.57 13.00
C THR A 7 -15.18 5.82 11.81
N GLY A 8 -13.89 5.59 11.86
CA GLY A 8 -13.21 4.74 10.87
C GLY A 8 -13.49 3.26 11.14
N VAL A 9 -13.38 2.44 10.12
CA VAL A 9 -13.46 0.98 10.21
C VAL A 9 -12.10 0.36 9.90
N SER A 10 -11.71 -0.65 10.67
CA SER A 10 -10.53 -1.46 10.39
C SER A 10 -10.95 -2.67 9.57
N CYS A 11 -10.31 -2.89 8.44
CA CYS A 11 -10.61 -3.97 7.50
C CYS A 11 -9.37 -4.81 7.21
N THR A 12 -9.60 -6.07 6.86
CA THR A 12 -8.57 -6.99 6.35
C THR A 12 -9.13 -7.84 5.21
N ILE A 13 -8.28 -8.64 4.61
CA ILE A 13 -8.67 -9.64 3.61
C ILE A 13 -8.73 -11.01 4.30
N VAL A 14 -9.76 -11.80 4.00
CA VAL A 14 -9.90 -13.14 4.61
C VAL A 14 -8.72 -14.04 4.25
N THR A 15 -8.32 -14.90 5.18
CA THR A 15 -7.28 -15.91 4.92
C THR A 15 -7.74 -16.86 3.82
N GLY A 16 -6.89 -17.05 2.81
CA GLY A 16 -7.20 -17.88 1.64
C GLY A 16 -8.05 -17.19 0.57
N ALA A 17 -8.14 -15.85 0.62
CA ALA A 17 -8.74 -15.07 -0.47
C ALA A 17 -8.07 -15.36 -1.82
N ALA A 18 -8.82 -15.16 -2.90
CA ALA A 18 -8.29 -15.31 -4.25
C ALA A 18 -7.11 -14.34 -4.49
N PRO A 19 -6.02 -14.75 -5.15
CA PRO A 19 -4.87 -13.88 -5.43
C PRO A 19 -5.27 -12.56 -6.10
N VAL A 20 -6.21 -12.59 -7.05
CA VAL A 20 -6.72 -11.39 -7.71
C VAL A 20 -7.39 -10.41 -6.74
N THR A 21 -8.08 -10.92 -5.70
CA THR A 21 -8.68 -10.07 -4.66
C THR A 21 -7.60 -9.42 -3.81
N VAL A 22 -6.57 -10.18 -3.40
CA VAL A 22 -5.46 -9.66 -2.61
C VAL A 22 -4.73 -8.55 -3.37
N GLU A 23 -4.37 -8.79 -4.63
CA GLU A 23 -3.69 -7.82 -5.48
C GLU A 23 -4.53 -6.56 -5.69
N ALA A 24 -5.81 -6.72 -6.03
CA ALA A 24 -6.72 -5.61 -6.23
C ALA A 24 -6.91 -4.81 -4.93
N ALA A 25 -7.15 -5.48 -3.80
CA ALA A 25 -7.39 -4.80 -2.54
C ALA A 25 -6.16 -4.01 -2.06
N CYS A 26 -4.94 -4.55 -2.21
CA CYS A 26 -3.72 -3.84 -1.84
C CYS A 26 -3.54 -2.55 -2.64
N ARG A 27 -3.74 -2.60 -3.97
CA ARG A 27 -3.60 -1.46 -4.87
C ARG A 27 -4.73 -0.44 -4.69
N GLU A 28 -5.97 -0.89 -4.71
CA GLU A 28 -7.14 -0.02 -4.67
C GLU A 28 -7.32 0.65 -3.30
N ALA A 29 -6.97 -0.02 -2.20
CA ALA A 29 -6.97 0.60 -0.88
C ALA A 29 -5.97 1.78 -0.82
N LEU A 30 -4.78 1.62 -1.41
CA LEU A 30 -3.80 2.70 -1.48
C LEU A 30 -4.35 3.88 -2.29
N VAL A 31 -5.01 3.62 -3.42
CA VAL A 31 -5.66 4.66 -4.24
C VAL A 31 -6.77 5.39 -3.49
N VAL A 32 -7.65 4.66 -2.80
CA VAL A 32 -8.76 5.23 -2.02
C VAL A 32 -8.26 6.10 -0.88
N LEU A 33 -7.14 5.70 -0.25
CA LEU A 33 -6.57 6.38 0.93
C LEU A 33 -5.60 7.51 0.57
N ARG A 34 -5.28 7.72 -0.71
CA ARG A 34 -4.23 8.64 -1.17
C ARG A 34 -4.29 10.02 -0.50
N ASP A 35 -5.46 10.63 -0.50
CA ASP A 35 -5.65 12.02 0.00
C ASP A 35 -5.44 12.14 1.52
N ARG A 36 -5.49 11.02 2.24
CA ARG A 36 -5.31 10.97 3.69
C ARG A 36 -3.90 10.53 4.10
N ILE A 37 -3.17 9.87 3.21
CA ILE A 37 -1.79 9.43 3.47
C ILE A 37 -0.85 10.61 3.29
N VAL A 38 -0.04 10.89 4.30
CA VAL A 38 1.00 11.92 4.26
C VAL A 38 2.41 11.34 4.31
N THR A 39 2.55 10.11 4.81
CA THR A 39 3.80 9.34 4.79
C THR A 39 3.52 7.98 4.17
N LEU A 40 4.29 7.61 3.18
CA LEU A 40 4.19 6.34 2.49
C LEU A 40 5.56 5.68 2.43
N GLN A 41 5.70 4.55 3.11
CA GLN A 41 6.93 3.76 3.12
C GLN A 41 6.68 2.42 2.43
N VAL A 42 7.63 1.98 1.62
CA VAL A 42 7.58 0.71 0.89
C VAL A 42 8.93 0.02 0.95
N ASP A 43 8.92 -1.23 1.40
CA ASP A 43 10.07 -2.12 1.43
C ASP A 43 9.82 -3.33 0.51
N LEU A 44 10.79 -3.61 -0.35
CA LEU A 44 10.75 -4.79 -1.24
C LEU A 44 12.16 -5.30 -1.55
N SER A 45 12.26 -6.48 -2.17
CA SER A 45 13.54 -7.03 -2.62
C SER A 45 13.73 -6.78 -4.11
N SER A 46 14.93 -6.39 -4.55
CA SER A 46 15.24 -6.24 -5.98
C SER A 46 15.53 -7.57 -6.68
N ASP A 47 15.80 -8.64 -5.91
CA ASP A 47 16.30 -9.93 -6.42
C ASP A 47 15.22 -10.99 -6.56
N ASP A 48 13.97 -10.69 -6.17
CA ASP A 48 12.86 -11.63 -6.30
C ASP A 48 12.42 -11.79 -7.76
N PRO A 49 11.87 -12.95 -8.14
CA PRO A 49 11.31 -13.17 -9.46
C PRO A 49 9.96 -12.46 -9.61
N TRP A 50 10.01 -11.17 -9.97
CA TRP A 50 8.83 -10.33 -10.12
C TRP A 50 7.98 -10.72 -11.34
N PRO A 51 6.64 -10.59 -11.24
CA PRO A 51 5.76 -10.64 -12.41
C PRO A 51 6.20 -9.58 -13.45
N SER A 52 6.04 -9.92 -14.75
CA SER A 52 6.53 -9.08 -15.84
C SER A 52 5.98 -7.66 -15.86
N ASP A 53 4.76 -7.47 -15.39
CA ASP A 53 4.08 -6.18 -15.26
C ASP A 53 4.63 -5.31 -14.11
N VAL A 54 5.29 -5.92 -13.12
CA VAL A 54 5.84 -5.23 -11.94
C VAL A 54 7.34 -4.92 -12.08
N VAL A 55 8.07 -5.66 -12.92
CA VAL A 55 9.52 -5.50 -13.10
C VAL A 55 9.94 -4.06 -13.39
N GLN A 56 9.15 -3.33 -14.18
CA GLN A 56 9.46 -1.94 -14.52
C GLN A 56 9.36 -1.02 -13.29
N ALA A 57 8.33 -1.20 -12.46
CA ALA A 57 8.15 -0.43 -11.24
C ALA A 57 9.27 -0.72 -10.22
N VAL A 58 9.65 -1.99 -10.05
CA VAL A 58 10.76 -2.38 -9.16
C VAL A 58 12.08 -1.74 -9.61
N ARG A 59 12.37 -1.74 -10.92
CA ARG A 59 13.56 -1.08 -11.47
C ARG A 59 13.55 0.42 -11.23
N ALA A 60 12.42 1.10 -11.47
CA ALA A 60 12.28 2.52 -11.24
C ALA A 60 12.45 2.87 -9.76
N MET A 61 11.95 2.05 -8.84
CA MET A 61 12.16 2.21 -7.40
C MET A 61 13.63 2.01 -7.01
N ASP A 62 14.32 1.04 -7.59
CA ASP A 62 15.76 0.86 -7.36
C ASP A 62 16.59 2.04 -7.86
N GLU A 63 16.26 2.58 -9.03
CA GLU A 63 16.86 3.81 -9.57
C GLU A 63 16.60 5.01 -8.65
N LEU A 64 15.37 5.18 -8.16
CA LEU A 64 15.00 6.23 -7.22
C LEU A 64 15.77 6.11 -5.90
N ARG A 65 15.91 4.89 -5.36
CA ARG A 65 16.75 4.60 -4.19
C ARG A 65 18.19 5.02 -4.43
N HIS A 66 18.76 4.68 -5.56
CA HIS A 66 20.13 5.04 -5.91
C HIS A 66 20.31 6.55 -6.08
N ALA A 67 19.34 7.23 -6.67
CA ALA A 67 19.38 8.69 -6.86
C ALA A 67 19.34 9.44 -5.51
N ARG A 68 18.57 8.94 -4.53
CA ARG A 68 18.43 9.52 -3.18
C ARG A 68 19.60 9.22 -2.25
N ARG A 69 20.36 8.15 -2.52
CA ARG A 69 21.57 7.83 -1.74
C ARG A 69 22.69 8.81 -2.08
N GLY A 70 23.31 9.41 -1.04
CA GLY A 70 24.50 10.23 -1.20
C GLY A 70 25.68 9.43 -1.78
N ARG A 71 26.70 10.15 -2.32
CA ARG A 71 27.89 9.56 -2.96
C ARG A 71 28.58 8.48 -2.14
N LEU A 72 28.67 8.67 -0.82
CA LEU A 72 29.33 7.73 0.09
C LEU A 72 28.58 6.39 0.23
N ALA A 73 27.25 6.45 0.28
CA ALA A 73 26.41 5.26 0.38
C ALA A 73 26.43 4.42 -0.91
N ARG A 74 26.63 5.05 -2.08
CA ARG A 74 26.82 4.34 -3.36
C ARG A 74 28.10 3.52 -3.39
N TRP A 75 29.15 3.98 -2.72
CA TRP A 75 30.46 3.31 -2.68
C TRP A 75 30.43 2.07 -1.79
N LEU A 76 29.60 2.04 -0.73
CA LEU A 76 29.47 0.92 0.19
C LEU A 76 28.63 -0.25 -0.35
N GLY A 77 28.10 -0.12 -1.57
CA GLY A 77 27.24 -1.14 -2.19
C GLY A 77 25.82 -1.11 -1.64
N SER A 78 24.87 -1.51 -2.48
CA SER A 78 23.47 -1.69 -2.09
C SER A 78 23.13 -3.16 -2.09
N GLY A 79 22.65 -3.65 -0.95
CA GLY A 79 22.03 -4.98 -0.87
C GLY A 79 20.72 -5.03 -1.69
N PRO A 80 20.09 -6.22 -1.79
CA PRO A 80 18.86 -6.43 -2.56
C PRO A 80 17.63 -5.74 -1.96
N SER A 81 17.70 -5.28 -0.72
CA SER A 81 16.59 -4.60 -0.06
C SER A 81 16.42 -3.18 -0.58
N ILE A 82 15.21 -2.85 -1.05
CA ILE A 82 14.77 -1.52 -1.41
C ILE A 82 13.84 -1.03 -0.31
N SER A 83 14.23 0.06 0.39
CA SER A 83 13.40 0.75 1.37
C SER A 83 13.30 2.20 0.95
N LEU A 84 12.09 2.69 0.72
CA LEU A 84 11.82 4.03 0.21
C LEU A 84 10.66 4.70 0.95
N ASP A 85 10.91 5.95 1.36
CA ASP A 85 9.84 6.89 1.66
C ASP A 85 9.43 7.58 0.36
N LEU A 86 8.16 7.41 -0.04
CA LEU A 86 7.59 7.94 -1.27
C LEU A 86 6.67 9.11 -0.95
N ASP A 87 6.65 10.11 -1.84
CA ASP A 87 5.71 11.23 -1.72
C ASP A 87 4.35 10.82 -2.32
N PRO A 88 3.29 10.66 -1.52
CA PRO A 88 1.96 10.32 -2.04
C PRO A 88 1.34 11.40 -2.92
N ARG A 89 1.88 12.63 -2.90
CA ARG A 89 1.43 13.75 -3.74
C ARG A 89 2.10 13.77 -5.11
N ASP A 90 3.26 13.14 -5.24
CA ASP A 90 3.92 12.94 -6.53
C ASP A 90 3.27 11.77 -7.27
N ASP A 91 2.68 12.02 -8.44
CA ASP A 91 1.94 11.03 -9.21
C ASP A 91 2.82 9.86 -9.67
N HIS A 92 4.10 10.13 -9.95
CA HIS A 92 5.03 9.09 -10.39
C HIS A 92 5.39 8.17 -9.22
N GLU A 93 5.79 8.74 -8.07
CA GLU A 93 6.16 7.96 -6.89
C GLU A 93 4.98 7.17 -6.34
N PHE A 94 3.81 7.80 -6.29
CA PHE A 94 2.58 7.13 -5.88
C PHE A 94 2.21 5.99 -6.83
N GLY A 95 2.34 6.20 -8.14
CA GLY A 95 2.11 5.17 -9.15
C GLY A 95 3.00 3.95 -8.94
N LEU A 96 4.30 4.15 -8.66
CA LEU A 96 5.23 3.07 -8.34
C LEU A 96 4.78 2.29 -7.09
N ALA A 97 4.33 3.00 -6.04
CA ALA A 97 3.83 2.35 -4.84
C ALA A 97 2.59 1.48 -5.11
N VAL A 98 1.66 1.97 -5.92
CA VAL A 98 0.45 1.22 -6.33
C VAL A 98 0.82 -0.04 -7.10
N ASP A 99 1.76 0.06 -8.05
CA ASP A 99 2.18 -1.08 -8.87
C ASP A 99 2.78 -2.21 -8.02
N VAL A 100 3.58 -1.87 -7.00
CA VAL A 100 4.25 -2.85 -6.14
C VAL A 100 3.48 -3.22 -4.88
N ALA A 101 2.36 -2.54 -4.58
CA ALA A 101 1.60 -2.70 -3.33
C ALA A 101 1.36 -4.15 -2.87
N PRO A 102 0.94 -5.10 -3.74
CA PRO A 102 0.70 -6.48 -3.33
C PRO A 102 1.97 -7.29 -3.06
N TYR A 103 3.14 -6.76 -3.40
CA TYR A 103 4.42 -7.48 -3.37
C TYR A 103 5.39 -6.93 -2.33
N THR A 104 4.94 -6.00 -1.49
CA THR A 104 5.78 -5.39 -0.47
C THR A 104 6.10 -6.38 0.65
N ILE A 105 7.34 -6.35 1.13
CA ILE A 105 7.74 -7.04 2.37
C ILE A 105 7.14 -6.29 3.55
N CYS A 106 7.20 -4.95 3.51
CA CYS A 106 6.55 -4.05 4.44
C CYS A 106 6.11 -2.79 3.68
N GLY A 107 4.82 -2.51 3.70
CA GLY A 107 4.25 -1.31 3.12
C GLY A 107 3.35 -0.60 4.14
N THR A 108 3.61 0.68 4.42
CA THR A 108 2.90 1.43 5.44
C THR A 108 2.54 2.83 4.96
N GLY A 109 1.26 3.17 5.03
CA GLY A 109 0.73 4.52 4.79
C GLY A 109 0.20 5.13 6.08
N LEU A 110 0.67 6.33 6.44
CA LEU A 110 0.31 7.04 7.67
C LEU A 110 -0.41 8.35 7.36
N ASP A 111 -1.36 8.72 8.23
CA ASP A 111 -2.01 10.03 8.18
C ASP A 111 -1.17 11.11 8.92
N GLU A 112 -1.69 12.36 8.93
CA GLU A 112 -1.07 13.52 9.60
C GLU A 112 -0.80 13.31 11.11
N ARG A 113 -1.53 12.38 11.74
CA ARG A 113 -1.38 12.05 13.17
C ARG A 113 -0.49 10.84 13.41
N GLY A 114 0.12 10.28 12.34
CA GLY A 114 0.94 9.08 12.39
C GLY A 114 0.12 7.79 12.59
N ARG A 115 -1.18 7.80 12.30
CA ARG A 115 -2.03 6.61 12.38
C ARG A 115 -1.89 5.80 11.10
N VAL A 116 -1.78 4.49 11.24
CA VAL A 116 -1.71 3.57 10.11
C VAL A 116 -3.06 3.53 9.41
N LEU A 117 -3.07 3.88 8.12
CA LEU A 117 -4.21 3.80 7.23
C LEU A 117 -4.12 2.61 6.28
N TRP A 118 -2.93 2.29 5.83
CA TRP A 118 -2.63 1.22 4.89
C TRP A 118 -1.41 0.44 5.39
N ASP A 119 -1.56 -0.86 5.58
CA ASP A 119 -0.51 -1.75 6.05
C ASP A 119 -0.59 -3.07 5.30
N VAL A 120 0.44 -3.35 4.52
CA VAL A 120 0.55 -4.54 3.67
C VAL A 120 1.92 -5.16 3.87
N ASN A 121 1.94 -6.39 4.37
CA ASN A 121 3.16 -7.08 4.71
C ASN A 121 3.22 -8.46 4.07
N ASP A 122 4.42 -9.02 4.04
CA ASP A 122 4.70 -10.40 3.61
C ASP A 122 4.05 -10.73 2.25
N THR A 123 4.22 -9.85 1.26
CA THR A 123 3.66 -10.01 -0.08
C THR A 123 2.13 -10.20 -0.11
N GLY A 124 1.43 -9.39 0.66
CA GLY A 124 -0.03 -9.38 0.72
C GLY A 124 -0.67 -10.46 1.61
N THR A 125 0.12 -11.19 2.41
CA THR A 125 -0.42 -12.20 3.33
C THR A 125 -0.93 -11.62 4.64
N SER A 126 -0.42 -10.44 5.04
CA SER A 126 -0.89 -9.67 6.19
C SER A 126 -1.29 -8.27 5.75
N VAL A 127 -2.57 -7.98 5.77
CA VAL A 127 -3.14 -6.75 5.20
C VAL A 127 -4.14 -6.14 6.17
N THR A 128 -3.99 -4.84 6.42
CA THR A 128 -4.94 -4.07 7.23
C THR A 128 -5.14 -2.67 6.64
N PHE A 129 -6.39 -2.24 6.54
CA PHE A 129 -6.78 -0.92 6.07
C PHE A 129 -7.64 -0.22 7.12
N SER A 130 -7.40 1.08 7.34
CA SER A 130 -8.25 1.94 8.17
C SER A 130 -9.02 2.91 7.28
N LEU A 131 -10.28 2.61 7.03
CA LEU A 131 -11.13 3.26 6.06
C LEU A 131 -12.29 4.01 6.74
N LEU A 132 -12.78 5.06 6.11
CA LEU A 132 -14.10 5.61 6.40
C LEU A 132 -15.18 4.73 5.74
N PRO A 133 -16.43 4.74 6.22
CA PRO A 133 -17.48 3.89 5.62
C PRO A 133 -17.63 4.04 4.10
N HIS A 134 -17.61 5.26 3.58
CA HIS A 134 -17.71 5.52 2.14
C HIS A 134 -16.44 5.09 1.38
N GLU A 135 -15.27 5.12 2.01
CA GLU A 135 -14.02 4.62 1.43
C GLU A 135 -14.03 3.07 1.34
N LEU A 136 -14.65 2.39 2.31
CA LEU A 136 -14.84 0.95 2.25
C LEU A 136 -15.77 0.55 1.10
N ASP A 137 -16.85 1.29 0.88
CA ASP A 137 -17.75 1.06 -0.24
C ASP A 137 -17.03 1.27 -1.58
N ASP A 138 -16.28 2.39 -1.72
CA ASP A 138 -15.47 2.65 -2.93
C ASP A 138 -14.40 1.56 -3.14
N LEU A 139 -13.73 1.10 -2.08
CA LEU A 139 -12.75 0.00 -2.17
C LEU A 139 -13.39 -1.28 -2.70
N ARG A 140 -14.55 -1.66 -2.18
CA ARG A 140 -15.26 -2.87 -2.62
C ARG A 140 -15.67 -2.79 -4.08
N ASP A 141 -16.20 -1.65 -4.50
CA ASP A 141 -16.59 -1.41 -5.89
C ASP A 141 -15.38 -1.47 -6.85
N ARG A 142 -14.22 -0.96 -6.42
CA ARG A 142 -12.98 -1.02 -7.20
C ARG A 142 -12.42 -2.44 -7.29
N VAL A 143 -12.43 -3.18 -6.19
CA VAL A 143 -11.98 -4.58 -6.17
C VAL A 143 -12.86 -5.44 -7.07
N GLU A 144 -14.19 -5.25 -7.07
CA GLU A 144 -15.10 -5.95 -7.97
C GLU A 144 -14.80 -5.63 -9.44
N ARG A 145 -14.60 -4.35 -9.78
CA ARG A 145 -14.22 -3.93 -11.14
C ARG A 145 -12.89 -4.49 -11.61
N SER A 146 -11.98 -4.77 -10.69
CA SER A 146 -10.68 -5.39 -10.96
C SER A 146 -10.74 -6.93 -11.03
N GLY A 147 -11.95 -7.51 -10.92
CA GLY A 147 -12.16 -8.96 -10.98
C GLY A 147 -11.96 -9.69 -9.65
N GLY A 148 -11.75 -8.97 -8.56
CA GLY A 148 -11.68 -9.52 -7.21
C GLY A 148 -13.08 -9.73 -6.60
N ARG A 149 -13.10 -10.23 -5.37
CA ARG A 149 -14.32 -10.55 -4.61
C ARG A 149 -14.46 -9.60 -3.43
N PRO A 150 -15.37 -8.62 -3.47
CA PRO A 150 -15.51 -7.62 -2.40
C PRO A 150 -15.92 -8.24 -1.05
N GLU A 151 -16.61 -9.39 -1.04
CA GLU A 151 -16.96 -10.13 0.16
C GLU A 151 -15.76 -10.72 0.91
N GLU A 152 -14.61 -10.84 0.27
CA GLU A 152 -13.36 -11.27 0.91
C GLU A 152 -12.69 -10.14 1.72
N ILE A 153 -13.20 -8.89 1.62
CA ILE A 153 -12.80 -7.76 2.47
C ILE A 153 -13.73 -7.70 3.67
N VAL A 154 -13.18 -7.99 4.84
CA VAL A 154 -13.96 -8.09 6.09
C VAL A 154 -13.62 -6.98 7.06
N VAL A 155 -14.63 -6.49 7.78
CA VAL A 155 -14.49 -5.50 8.84
C VAL A 155 -14.08 -6.22 10.13
N LEU A 156 -12.97 -5.79 10.73
CA LEU A 156 -12.48 -6.31 12.01
C LEU A 156 -13.12 -5.60 13.20
N GLY A 157 -13.53 -4.34 13.04
CA GLY A 157 -14.15 -3.55 14.09
C GLY A 157 -14.24 -2.06 13.74
N GLU A 158 -15.00 -1.33 14.53
CA GLU A 158 -15.06 0.12 14.47
C GLU A 158 -13.89 0.72 15.26
N ARG A 159 -13.25 1.72 14.69
CA ARG A 159 -12.17 2.46 15.35
C ARG A 159 -12.77 3.78 15.88
N THR A 160 -12.81 3.90 17.19
CA THR A 160 -13.16 5.18 17.86
C THR A 160 -11.90 6.04 17.88
N ASP A 161 -11.94 7.17 17.22
CA ASP A 161 -10.88 8.22 17.25
C ASP A 161 -10.91 9.06 18.52
#